data_4e2cb113f171c81aa7aeec43f73a8c68
#
_entry.id   4e2cb113f171c81aa7aeec43f73a8c68
#
_cell.length_a   1.000
_cell.length_b   1.000
_cell.length_c   1.000
_cell.angle_alpha   90.00
_cell.angle_beta   90.00
_cell.angle_gamma   90.00
#
_symmetry.space_group_name_H-M   'P 1'
#
loop_
_entity.id
_entity.type
_entity.pdbx_description
1 polymer ?
#
loop_
_entity_poly.entity_id
_entity_poly.type
_entity_poly.pdbx_seq_one_letter_code
_entity_poly.pdbx_strand_id
1 'polypeptide(L)'
;VWVALLLSLYQGFIFVLFKNLAITLPHTPYFLGGMFITLVLATLSGMMMGLLGSAISPNQSVAPMLVLLLLIPQILFGGGVLPIETFGPPGKVLNNLSLTKWPFEIMVTLTEFGKDVATDSCWALPKDERDKLTNDQKKNCKCMGVNVFKGCNFAGVLAFKNTAIDQPEPKQPEEPKLPSNPSFQEQLEHQQAFKGYQDKVKAYQEVYKDWN
;
A
#
# COMPACT_ATOMS: atom_id res chain seq x y z
N VAL A 1 -21.94 24.60 1.45
CA VAL A 1 -20.55 24.27 1.81
C VAL A 1 -20.31 24.48 3.31
N TRP A 2 -20.63 25.67 3.89
CA TRP A 2 -20.40 25.96 5.32
C TRP A 2 -21.10 24.99 6.26
N VAL A 3 -22.37 24.66 6.00
CA VAL A 3 -23.13 23.68 6.80
C VAL A 3 -22.49 22.29 6.72
N ALA A 4 -22.08 21.86 5.53
CA ALA A 4 -21.39 20.58 5.37
C ALA A 4 -20.07 20.53 6.15
N LEU A 5 -19.31 21.62 6.16
CA LEU A 5 -18.07 21.72 6.91
C LEU A 5 -18.31 21.66 8.43
N LEU A 6 -19.29 22.40 8.94
CA LEU A 6 -19.67 22.35 10.37
C LEU A 6 -20.13 20.95 10.78
N LEU A 7 -20.96 20.30 9.97
CA LEU A 7 -21.42 18.94 10.22
C LEU A 7 -20.28 17.93 10.18
N SER A 8 -19.35 18.04 9.24
CA SER A 8 -18.19 17.14 9.16
C SER A 8 -17.25 17.30 10.35
N LEU A 9 -17.02 18.52 10.82
CA LEU A 9 -16.25 18.79 12.04
C LEU A 9 -16.93 18.18 13.27
N TYR A 10 -18.23 18.37 13.40
CA TYR A 10 -19.02 17.79 14.49
C TYR A 10 -18.97 16.26 14.49
N GLN A 11 -19.22 15.64 13.34
CA GLN A 11 -19.16 14.17 13.20
C GLN A 11 -17.77 13.63 13.47
N GLY A 12 -16.72 14.26 12.95
CA GLY A 12 -15.34 13.87 13.19
C GLY A 12 -14.99 13.93 14.68
N PHE A 13 -15.40 15.00 15.37
CA PHE A 13 -15.17 15.17 16.81
C PHE A 13 -15.88 14.08 17.63
N ILE A 14 -17.17 13.86 17.39
CA ILE A 14 -17.96 12.82 18.07
C ILE A 14 -17.35 11.44 17.84
N PHE A 15 -16.96 11.12 16.61
CA PHE A 15 -16.36 9.83 16.32
C PHE A 15 -15.05 9.60 17.06
N VAL A 16 -14.14 10.59 17.07
CA VAL A 16 -12.86 10.53 17.79
C VAL A 16 -13.11 10.37 19.30
N LEU A 17 -14.09 11.09 19.85
CA LEU A 17 -14.44 11.03 21.26
C LEU A 17 -14.94 9.62 21.63
N PHE A 18 -15.92 9.08 20.90
CA PHE A 18 -16.44 7.72 21.16
C PHE A 18 -15.38 6.64 20.94
N LYS A 19 -14.57 6.77 19.89
CA LYS A 19 -13.45 5.86 19.66
C LYS A 19 -12.49 5.84 20.83
N ASN A 20 -12.14 7.02 21.35
CA ASN A 20 -11.21 7.14 22.48
C ASN A 20 -11.76 6.53 23.78
N LEU A 21 -13.09 6.49 23.94
CA LEU A 21 -13.76 5.84 25.06
C LEU A 21 -13.89 4.33 24.88
N ALA A 22 -14.09 3.85 23.65
CA ALA A 22 -14.45 2.47 23.37
C ALA A 22 -13.25 1.56 23.04
N ILE A 23 -12.18 2.11 22.49
CA ILE A 23 -11.06 1.33 21.95
C ILE A 23 -9.73 1.88 22.47
N THR A 24 -8.91 0.99 23.04
CA THR A 24 -7.54 1.31 23.48
C THR A 24 -6.60 1.30 22.27
N LEU A 25 -6.52 2.41 21.56
CA LEU A 25 -5.55 2.65 20.49
C LEU A 25 -4.50 3.67 20.97
N PRO A 26 -3.36 3.84 20.28
CA PRO A 26 -2.37 4.85 20.65
C PRO A 26 -3.00 6.23 20.81
N HIS A 27 -2.70 6.90 21.92
CA HIS A 27 -3.24 8.24 22.26
C HIS A 27 -2.27 9.36 21.91
N THR A 28 -1.37 9.15 20.94
CA THR A 28 -0.46 10.21 20.53
C THR A 28 -1.24 11.37 19.88
N PRO A 29 -0.87 12.64 20.13
CA PRO A 29 -1.54 13.80 19.50
C PRO A 29 -1.53 13.71 17.97
N TYR A 30 -0.46 13.15 17.40
CA TYR A 30 -0.33 12.91 15.97
C TYR A 30 -1.40 11.94 15.44
N PHE A 31 -1.61 10.83 16.15
CA PHE A 31 -2.62 9.84 15.79
C PHE A 31 -4.05 10.41 15.87
N LEU A 32 -4.37 11.09 16.99
CA LEU A 32 -5.71 11.67 17.18
C LEU A 32 -6.00 12.77 16.15
N GLY A 33 -5.03 13.64 15.91
CA GLY A 33 -5.14 14.72 14.92
C GLY A 33 -5.27 14.17 13.48
N GLY A 34 -4.44 13.22 13.12
CA GLY A 34 -4.50 12.57 11.81
C GLY A 34 -5.83 11.87 11.58
N MET A 35 -6.33 11.14 12.58
CA MET A 35 -7.62 10.48 12.52
C MET A 35 -8.77 11.47 12.38
N PHE A 36 -8.77 12.56 13.17
CA PHE A 36 -9.78 13.61 13.11
C PHE A 36 -9.83 14.25 11.72
N ILE A 37 -8.67 14.70 11.20
CA ILE A 37 -8.60 15.33 9.86
C ILE A 37 -9.07 14.37 8.78
N THR A 38 -8.66 13.11 8.83
CA THR A 38 -9.07 12.10 7.85
C THR A 38 -10.58 11.89 7.86
N LEU A 39 -11.20 11.80 9.04
CA LEU A 39 -12.65 11.65 9.18
C LEU A 39 -13.40 12.87 8.67
N VAL A 40 -12.94 14.08 9.00
CA VAL A 40 -13.55 15.33 8.53
C VAL A 40 -13.52 15.40 7.00
N LEU A 41 -12.37 15.11 6.39
CA LEU A 41 -12.22 15.13 4.94
C LEU A 41 -13.05 14.03 4.26
N ALA A 42 -13.08 12.83 4.82
CA ALA A 42 -13.88 11.72 4.30
C ALA A 42 -15.38 12.05 4.34
N THR A 43 -15.86 12.59 5.47
CA THR A 43 -17.26 12.99 5.65
C THR A 43 -17.62 14.13 4.69
N LEU A 44 -16.77 15.14 4.56
CA LEU A 44 -16.97 16.26 3.64
C LEU A 44 -17.05 15.76 2.18
N SER A 45 -16.13 14.87 1.78
CA SER A 45 -16.13 14.26 0.44
C SER A 45 -17.41 13.46 0.19
N GLY A 46 -17.87 12.69 1.16
CA GLY A 46 -19.14 11.94 1.08
C GLY A 46 -20.35 12.86 0.94
N MET A 47 -20.40 13.97 1.70
CA MET A 47 -21.46 14.97 1.56
C MET A 47 -21.48 15.63 0.18
N MET A 48 -20.30 15.99 -0.35
CA MET A 48 -20.18 16.56 -1.70
C MET A 48 -20.64 15.58 -2.78
N MET A 49 -20.30 14.30 -2.63
CA MET A 49 -20.75 13.23 -3.52
C MET A 49 -22.28 13.05 -3.45
N GLY A 50 -22.87 13.11 -2.26
CA GLY A 50 -24.31 13.07 -2.06
C GLY A 50 -25.03 14.27 -2.71
N LEU A 51 -24.46 15.48 -2.56
CA LEU A 51 -24.98 16.68 -3.22
C LEU A 51 -24.92 16.59 -4.74
N LEU A 52 -23.81 16.04 -5.27
CA LEU A 52 -23.65 15.79 -6.71
C LEU A 52 -24.71 14.80 -7.21
N GLY A 53 -24.91 13.69 -6.50
CA GLY A 53 -25.93 12.69 -6.81
C GLY A 53 -27.34 13.30 -6.80
N SER A 54 -27.64 14.16 -5.83
CA SER A 54 -28.89 14.87 -5.74
C SER A 54 -29.09 15.90 -6.88
N ALA A 55 -28.01 16.60 -7.27
CA ALA A 55 -28.06 17.59 -8.35
C ALA A 55 -28.29 16.97 -9.75
N ILE A 56 -27.75 15.76 -9.96
CA ILE A 56 -27.93 15.02 -11.24
C ILE A 56 -29.28 14.32 -11.29
N SER A 57 -29.95 14.12 -10.16
CA SER A 57 -31.21 13.39 -10.10
C SER A 57 -32.35 14.16 -10.75
N PRO A 58 -33.09 13.54 -11.68
CA PRO A 58 -34.26 14.17 -12.34
C PRO A 58 -35.44 14.35 -11.39
N ASN A 59 -35.56 13.50 -10.36
CA ASN A 59 -36.68 13.48 -9.41
C ASN A 59 -36.19 13.15 -8.00
N GLN A 60 -36.92 13.66 -6.98
CA GLN A 60 -36.62 13.36 -5.57
C GLN A 60 -36.68 11.87 -5.25
N SER A 61 -37.52 11.08 -5.90
CA SER A 61 -37.63 9.63 -5.69
C SER A 61 -36.44 8.84 -6.28
N VAL A 62 -35.77 9.38 -7.28
CA VAL A 62 -34.61 8.73 -7.95
C VAL A 62 -33.30 9.06 -7.24
N ALA A 63 -33.24 10.18 -6.52
CA ALA A 63 -32.02 10.63 -5.84
C ALA A 63 -31.45 9.57 -4.89
N PRO A 64 -32.22 8.90 -4.01
CA PRO A 64 -31.67 7.86 -3.14
C PRO A 64 -31.11 6.66 -3.91
N MET A 65 -31.73 6.27 -5.03
CA MET A 65 -31.24 5.17 -5.86
C MET A 65 -29.90 5.50 -6.51
N LEU A 66 -29.71 6.73 -7.00
CA LEU A 66 -28.45 7.19 -7.56
C LEU A 66 -27.34 7.21 -6.49
N VAL A 67 -27.65 7.68 -5.28
CA VAL A 67 -26.69 7.67 -4.18
C VAL A 67 -26.27 6.23 -3.82
N LEU A 68 -27.21 5.29 -3.75
CA LEU A 68 -26.90 3.88 -3.51
C LEU A 68 -26.04 3.30 -4.64
N LEU A 69 -26.35 3.61 -5.88
CA LEU A 69 -25.57 3.16 -7.04
C LEU A 69 -24.12 3.67 -6.99
N LEU A 70 -23.90 4.89 -6.48
CA LEU A 70 -22.57 5.46 -6.28
C LEU A 70 -21.85 4.86 -5.05
N LEU A 71 -22.59 4.51 -3.99
CA LEU A 71 -22.01 3.94 -2.76
C LEU A 71 -21.55 2.51 -2.94
N ILE A 72 -22.26 1.66 -3.68
CA ILE A 72 -21.91 0.25 -3.86
C ILE A 72 -20.48 0.08 -4.40
N PRO A 73 -20.05 0.73 -5.50
CA PRO A 73 -18.67 0.66 -5.97
C PRO A 73 -17.67 1.19 -4.94
N GLN A 74 -18.01 2.25 -4.20
CA GLN A 74 -17.15 2.81 -3.17
C GLN A 74 -16.84 1.79 -2.06
N ILE A 75 -17.84 1.04 -1.62
CA ILE A 75 -17.69 0.01 -0.57
C ILE A 75 -16.88 -1.18 -1.13
N LEU A 76 -17.22 -1.64 -2.33
CA LEU A 76 -16.57 -2.82 -2.92
C LEU A 76 -15.10 -2.56 -3.28
N PHE A 77 -14.81 -1.43 -3.92
CA PHE A 77 -13.48 -1.09 -4.41
C PHE A 77 -12.66 -0.23 -3.44
N GLY A 78 -13.21 0.11 -2.28
CA GLY A 78 -12.49 0.88 -1.25
C GLY A 78 -11.34 0.14 -0.57
N GLY A 79 -11.19 -1.17 -0.82
CA GLY A 79 -10.09 -1.99 -0.27
C GLY A 79 -10.33 -2.53 1.14
N GLY A 80 -11.43 -2.11 1.80
CA GLY A 80 -11.75 -2.58 3.15
C GLY A 80 -12.48 -3.92 3.18
N VAL A 81 -13.25 -4.25 2.15
CA VAL A 81 -14.04 -5.48 2.07
C VAL A 81 -13.35 -6.54 1.22
N LEU A 82 -12.88 -6.16 0.06
CA LEU A 82 -12.19 -7.06 -0.87
C LEU A 82 -10.71 -6.70 -0.97
N PRO A 83 -9.80 -7.69 -0.93
CA PRO A 83 -8.38 -7.46 -1.15
C PRO A 83 -8.12 -6.92 -2.56
N ILE A 84 -7.26 -5.92 -2.66
CA ILE A 84 -6.93 -5.24 -3.93
C ILE A 84 -6.33 -6.20 -4.97
N GLU A 85 -5.64 -7.26 -4.54
CA GLU A 85 -5.04 -8.26 -5.45
C GLU A 85 -6.06 -9.04 -6.27
N THR A 86 -7.28 -9.19 -5.74
CA THR A 86 -8.35 -9.89 -6.47
C THR A 86 -8.92 -9.06 -7.61
N PHE A 87 -8.65 -7.77 -7.61
CA PHE A 87 -9.08 -6.88 -8.67
C PHE A 87 -8.15 -7.05 -9.88
N GLY A 88 -8.71 -7.44 -11.01
CA GLY A 88 -8.00 -7.35 -12.29
C GLY A 88 -7.64 -5.89 -12.62
N PRO A 89 -7.00 -5.65 -13.78
CA PRO A 89 -6.62 -4.28 -14.19
C PRO A 89 -7.75 -3.23 -14.09
N PRO A 90 -8.99 -3.50 -14.54
CA PRO A 90 -10.07 -2.52 -14.43
C PRO A 90 -10.48 -2.25 -12.97
N GLY A 91 -10.45 -3.27 -12.11
CA GLY A 91 -10.77 -3.10 -10.70
C GLY A 91 -9.75 -2.27 -9.94
N LYS A 92 -8.47 -2.32 -10.32
CA LYS A 92 -7.42 -1.45 -9.76
C LYS A 92 -7.65 0.01 -10.12
N VAL A 93 -8.12 0.30 -11.33
CA VAL A 93 -8.50 1.66 -11.73
C VAL A 93 -9.68 2.16 -10.90
N LEU A 94 -10.73 1.35 -10.72
CA LEU A 94 -11.88 1.69 -9.89
C LEU A 94 -11.48 1.88 -8.42
N ASN A 95 -10.57 1.07 -7.91
CA ASN A 95 -10.01 1.25 -6.56
C ASN A 95 -9.31 2.62 -6.42
N ASN A 96 -8.52 3.04 -7.40
CA ASN A 96 -7.84 4.35 -7.35
C ASN A 96 -8.80 5.54 -7.44
N LEU A 97 -9.95 5.36 -8.09
CA LEU A 97 -11.01 6.37 -8.17
C LEU A 97 -11.93 6.36 -6.94
N SER A 98 -11.86 5.31 -6.12
CA SER A 98 -12.70 5.20 -4.92
C SER A 98 -12.28 6.24 -3.86
N LEU A 99 -13.24 7.05 -3.42
CA LEU A 99 -13.05 8.03 -2.35
C LEU A 99 -12.80 7.35 -0.99
N THR A 100 -13.35 6.16 -0.76
CA THR A 100 -13.21 5.43 0.49
C THR A 100 -11.85 4.78 0.68
N LYS A 101 -11.10 4.55 -0.40
CA LYS A 101 -9.75 3.99 -0.38
C LYS A 101 -8.80 4.84 0.47
N TRP A 102 -8.73 6.12 0.17
CA TRP A 102 -7.75 7.02 0.79
C TRP A 102 -7.90 7.16 2.30
N PRO A 103 -9.10 7.45 2.84
CA PRO A 103 -9.31 7.46 4.29
C PRO A 103 -9.00 6.11 4.94
N PHE A 104 -9.34 5.01 4.27
CA PHE A 104 -9.06 3.67 4.77
C PHE A 104 -7.56 3.40 4.88
N GLU A 105 -6.78 3.69 3.82
CA GLU A 105 -5.32 3.53 3.82
C GLU A 105 -4.64 4.42 4.87
N ILE A 106 -5.09 5.67 5.02
CA ILE A 106 -4.58 6.58 6.05
C ILE A 106 -4.87 6.03 7.44
N MET A 107 -6.08 5.54 7.69
CA MET A 107 -6.45 4.96 8.99
C MET A 107 -5.61 3.72 9.31
N VAL A 108 -5.41 2.82 8.36
CA VAL A 108 -4.56 1.63 8.54
C VAL A 108 -3.11 2.02 8.83
N THR A 109 -2.60 3.05 8.16
CA THR A 109 -1.24 3.55 8.38
C THR A 109 -1.11 4.20 9.76
N LEU A 110 -2.07 5.02 10.17
CA LEU A 110 -2.09 5.69 11.48
C LEU A 110 -2.17 4.69 12.64
N THR A 111 -2.89 3.59 12.49
CA THR A 111 -3.00 2.52 13.51
C THR A 111 -1.74 1.66 13.62
N GLU A 112 -0.74 1.87 12.76
CA GLU A 112 0.48 1.06 12.67
C GLU A 112 0.20 -0.45 12.49
N PHE A 113 -0.98 -0.79 12.00
CA PHE A 113 -1.38 -2.19 11.79
C PHE A 113 -0.40 -2.93 10.87
N GLY A 114 0.12 -2.24 9.86
CA GLY A 114 1.15 -2.77 8.96
C GLY A 114 2.44 -3.16 9.67
N LYS A 115 2.83 -2.42 10.73
CA LYS A 115 4.00 -2.73 11.56
C LYS A 115 3.85 -4.06 12.27
N ASP A 116 2.68 -4.30 12.88
CA ASP A 116 2.39 -5.57 13.56
C ASP A 116 2.42 -6.77 12.61
N VAL A 117 2.03 -6.55 11.35
CA VAL A 117 2.12 -7.58 10.31
C VAL A 117 3.55 -7.77 9.84
N ALA A 118 4.29 -6.69 9.61
CA ALA A 118 5.67 -6.74 9.13
C ALA A 118 6.64 -7.37 10.16
N THR A 119 6.31 -7.32 11.45
CA THR A 119 7.08 -7.97 12.53
C THR A 119 6.78 -9.46 12.68
N ASP A 120 5.79 -10.00 11.97
CA ASP A 120 5.50 -11.44 11.99
C ASP A 120 6.64 -12.23 11.35
N SER A 121 7.00 -13.37 11.95
CA SER A 121 8.12 -14.23 11.52
C SER A 121 7.99 -14.68 10.06
N CYS A 122 6.78 -14.85 9.57
CA CYS A 122 6.54 -15.24 8.17
C CYS A 122 6.88 -14.14 7.18
N TRP A 123 6.70 -12.87 7.58
CA TRP A 123 7.04 -11.72 6.75
C TRP A 123 8.53 -11.36 6.80
N ALA A 124 9.26 -11.87 7.78
CA ALA A 124 10.71 -11.78 7.84
C ALA A 124 11.42 -12.72 6.84
N LEU A 125 10.70 -13.72 6.29
CA LEU A 125 11.25 -14.62 5.29
C LEU A 125 11.38 -13.94 3.93
N PRO A 126 12.42 -14.25 3.13
CA PRO A 126 12.54 -13.83 1.74
C PRO A 126 11.31 -14.25 0.92
N LYS A 127 11.01 -13.52 -0.13
CA LYS A 127 9.83 -13.76 -0.97
C LYS A 127 9.77 -15.19 -1.48
N ASP A 128 10.90 -15.73 -1.96
CA ASP A 128 10.98 -17.07 -2.53
C ASP A 128 10.68 -18.18 -1.50
N GLU A 129 10.99 -17.94 -0.22
CA GLU A 129 10.67 -18.86 0.86
C GLU A 129 9.21 -18.71 1.30
N ARG A 130 8.69 -17.48 1.34
CA ARG A 130 7.28 -17.22 1.64
C ARG A 130 6.35 -17.87 0.62
N ASP A 131 6.72 -17.82 -0.65
CA ASP A 131 5.92 -18.41 -1.72
C ASP A 131 5.88 -19.96 -1.63
N LYS A 132 6.95 -20.57 -1.09
CA LYS A 132 7.05 -22.02 -0.86
C LYS A 132 6.33 -22.51 0.39
N LEU A 133 5.87 -21.63 1.26
CA LEU A 133 5.14 -22.01 2.47
C LEU A 133 3.87 -22.80 2.10
N THR A 134 3.65 -23.90 2.82
CA THR A 134 2.42 -24.70 2.66
C THR A 134 1.19 -23.91 3.13
N ASN A 135 0.01 -24.28 2.64
CA ASN A 135 -1.25 -23.63 3.01
C ASN A 135 -1.51 -23.66 4.53
N ASP A 136 -1.06 -24.71 5.22
CA ASP A 136 -1.22 -24.82 6.66
C ASP A 136 -0.24 -23.90 7.42
N GLN A 137 0.96 -23.71 6.91
CA GLN A 137 1.91 -22.73 7.45
C GLN A 137 1.40 -21.29 7.22
N LYS A 138 0.91 -20.98 6.03
CA LYS A 138 0.34 -19.66 5.70
C LYS A 138 -0.89 -19.30 6.56
N LYS A 139 -1.65 -20.29 7.04
CA LYS A 139 -2.78 -20.04 7.97
C LYS A 139 -2.36 -19.44 9.30
N ASN A 140 -1.16 -19.79 9.77
CA ASN A 140 -0.61 -19.31 11.04
C ASN A 140 0.08 -17.95 10.92
N CYS A 141 0.32 -17.49 9.72
CA CYS A 141 0.96 -16.20 9.43
C CYS A 141 -0.07 -15.07 9.37
N LYS A 142 0.25 -13.93 9.94
CA LYS A 142 -0.60 -12.74 9.81
C LYS A 142 -0.67 -12.32 8.36
N CYS A 143 -1.86 -12.07 7.85
CA CYS A 143 -2.09 -11.55 6.50
C CYS A 143 -1.55 -12.40 5.33
N MET A 144 -1.24 -13.67 5.55
CA MET A 144 -0.85 -14.63 4.50
C MET A 144 -1.92 -15.68 4.22
N GLY A 145 -3.19 -15.32 4.37
CA GLY A 145 -4.28 -16.29 4.17
C GLY A 145 -4.37 -16.81 2.75
N VAL A 146 -4.74 -18.10 2.65
CA VAL A 146 -4.99 -18.79 1.38
C VAL A 146 -6.31 -18.32 0.75
N ASN A 147 -7.18 -17.72 1.52
CA ASN A 147 -8.47 -17.20 1.07
C ASN A 147 -8.38 -15.70 0.85
N VAL A 148 -9.13 -15.22 -0.16
CA VAL A 148 -9.27 -13.82 -0.54
C VAL A 148 -9.45 -12.85 0.65
N PHE A 149 -10.16 -13.30 1.70
CA PHE A 149 -10.45 -12.49 2.89
C PHE A 149 -9.35 -12.52 3.97
N LYS A 150 -8.31 -13.32 3.80
CA LYS A 150 -7.21 -13.45 4.77
C LYS A 150 -5.90 -12.81 4.28
N GLY A 151 -5.87 -12.35 3.04
CA GLY A 151 -4.75 -11.59 2.50
C GLY A 151 -4.87 -10.12 2.90
N CYS A 152 -3.83 -9.55 3.49
CA CYS A 152 -3.80 -8.12 3.77
C CYS A 152 -2.99 -7.39 2.69
N ASN A 153 -3.68 -6.77 1.77
CA ASN A 153 -3.06 -5.93 0.73
C ASN A 153 -3.37 -4.46 0.96
N PHE A 154 -3.11 -4.00 2.19
CA PHE A 154 -3.23 -2.59 2.52
C PHE A 154 -1.92 -1.88 2.17
N ALA A 155 -2.00 -0.68 1.63
CA ALA A 155 -0.84 0.18 1.40
C ALA A 155 -0.05 0.41 2.71
N GLY A 156 -0.74 0.50 3.85
CA GLY A 156 -0.13 0.63 5.16
C GLY A 156 0.75 -0.56 5.57
N VAL A 157 0.47 -1.78 5.13
CA VAL A 157 1.33 -2.95 5.36
C VAL A 157 2.61 -2.85 4.55
N LEU A 158 2.51 -2.41 3.29
CA LEU A 158 3.66 -2.26 2.41
C LEU A 158 4.67 -1.21 2.91
N ALA A 159 4.19 -0.16 3.58
CA ALA A 159 5.06 0.88 4.13
C ALA A 159 6.02 0.37 5.23
N PHE A 160 5.61 -0.67 5.96
CA PHE A 160 6.41 -1.29 7.02
C PHE A 160 7.13 -2.56 6.55
N LYS A 161 6.88 -3.01 5.34
CA LYS A 161 7.53 -4.19 4.78
C LYS A 161 8.99 -3.87 4.52
N ASN A 162 9.87 -4.75 4.94
CA ASN A 162 11.28 -4.60 4.61
C ASN A 162 11.48 -4.85 3.12
N THR A 163 11.60 -3.79 2.35
CA THR A 163 11.78 -3.85 0.89
C THR A 163 13.09 -4.54 0.49
N ALA A 164 14.10 -4.56 1.37
CA ALA A 164 15.35 -5.27 1.13
C ALA A 164 15.14 -6.79 1.05
N ILE A 165 14.21 -7.35 1.83
CA ILE A 165 13.91 -8.79 1.82
C ILE A 165 13.24 -9.23 0.51
N ASP A 166 12.52 -8.35 -0.15
CA ASP A 166 11.84 -8.63 -1.42
C ASP A 166 12.65 -8.21 -2.66
N GLN A 167 13.80 -7.59 -2.47
CA GLN A 167 14.69 -7.25 -3.58
C GLN A 167 15.40 -8.52 -4.06
N PRO A 168 15.45 -8.77 -5.37
CA PRO A 168 16.27 -9.84 -5.89
C PRO A 168 17.73 -9.55 -5.54
N GLU A 169 18.47 -10.60 -5.20
CA GLU A 169 19.90 -10.50 -4.96
C GLU A 169 20.58 -9.72 -6.10
N PRO A 170 21.36 -8.68 -5.77
CA PRO A 170 22.02 -7.91 -6.79
C PRO A 170 22.95 -8.82 -7.60
N LYS A 171 22.81 -8.79 -8.92
CA LYS A 171 23.64 -9.62 -9.81
C LYS A 171 25.06 -9.10 -9.83
N GLN A 172 26.01 -10.00 -9.57
CA GLN A 172 27.41 -9.68 -9.67
C GLN A 172 27.75 -9.27 -11.13
N PRO A 173 28.47 -8.17 -11.34
CA PRO A 173 28.90 -7.77 -12.67
C PRO A 173 29.75 -8.87 -13.31
N GLU A 174 29.52 -9.16 -14.58
CA GLU A 174 30.32 -10.13 -15.31
C GLU A 174 31.67 -9.51 -15.70
N GLU A 175 32.74 -10.24 -15.46
CA GLU A 175 34.10 -9.84 -15.83
C GLU A 175 34.25 -9.83 -17.36
N PRO A 176 34.79 -8.76 -17.97
CA PRO A 176 35.03 -8.72 -19.39
C PRO A 176 36.10 -9.77 -19.78
N LYS A 177 35.72 -10.68 -20.69
CA LYS A 177 36.62 -11.74 -21.13
C LYS A 177 37.54 -11.28 -22.26
N LEU A 178 38.83 -11.54 -22.12
CA LEU A 178 39.79 -11.27 -23.20
C LEU A 178 39.84 -12.47 -24.16
N PRO A 179 39.83 -12.27 -25.50
CA PRO A 179 40.01 -13.33 -26.48
C PRO A 179 41.39 -14.01 -26.32
N SER A 180 41.49 -15.27 -26.75
CA SER A 180 42.72 -16.07 -26.58
C SER A 180 43.96 -15.54 -27.35
N ASN A 181 43.78 -14.73 -28.40
CA ASN A 181 44.82 -14.04 -29.14
C ASN A 181 44.38 -12.60 -29.42
N PRO A 182 44.48 -11.69 -28.42
CA PRO A 182 44.00 -10.33 -28.60
C PRO A 182 44.96 -9.48 -29.44
N SER A 183 44.40 -8.72 -30.40
CA SER A 183 45.11 -7.64 -31.07
C SER A 183 45.41 -6.49 -30.09
N PHE A 184 46.31 -5.61 -30.46
CA PHE A 184 46.67 -4.46 -29.62
C PHE A 184 45.48 -3.55 -29.36
N GLN A 185 44.58 -3.39 -30.31
CA GLN A 185 43.34 -2.61 -30.12
C GLN A 185 42.39 -3.29 -29.12
N GLU A 186 42.20 -4.58 -29.23
CA GLU A 186 41.35 -5.34 -28.30
C GLU A 186 41.90 -5.32 -26.87
N GLN A 187 43.23 -5.27 -26.68
CA GLN A 187 43.82 -5.09 -25.36
C GLN A 187 43.51 -3.71 -24.76
N LEU A 188 43.52 -2.66 -25.59
CA LEU A 188 43.21 -1.30 -25.16
C LEU A 188 41.72 -1.16 -24.78
N GLU A 189 40.84 -1.72 -25.58
CA GLU A 189 39.39 -1.77 -25.29
C GLU A 189 39.10 -2.60 -24.02
N HIS A 190 39.80 -3.73 -23.86
CA HIS A 190 39.67 -4.53 -22.64
C HIS A 190 40.11 -3.76 -21.39
N GLN A 191 41.22 -2.98 -21.47
CA GLN A 191 41.62 -2.15 -20.32
C GLN A 191 40.57 -1.09 -19.95
N GLN A 192 39.92 -0.48 -20.96
CA GLN A 192 38.83 0.47 -20.69
C GLN A 192 37.59 -0.21 -20.12
N ALA A 193 37.23 -1.37 -20.66
CA ALA A 193 36.13 -2.18 -20.17
C ALA A 193 36.39 -2.68 -18.72
N PHE A 194 37.64 -3.03 -18.41
CA PHE A 194 38.02 -3.48 -17.06
C PHE A 194 37.95 -2.35 -16.02
N LYS A 195 38.31 -1.11 -16.38
CA LYS A 195 38.08 0.05 -15.50
C LYS A 195 36.58 0.24 -15.21
N GLY A 196 35.76 0.21 -16.25
CA GLY A 196 34.30 0.29 -16.08
C GLY A 196 33.72 -0.88 -15.27
N TYR A 197 34.32 -2.08 -15.37
CA TYR A 197 33.97 -3.22 -14.52
C TYR A 197 34.31 -2.98 -13.04
N GLN A 198 35.46 -2.44 -12.74
CA GLN A 198 35.86 -2.11 -11.36
C GLN A 198 34.89 -1.11 -10.71
N ASP A 199 34.43 -0.11 -11.46
CA ASP A 199 33.44 0.84 -10.92
C ASP A 199 32.08 0.18 -10.67
N LYS A 200 31.66 -0.73 -11.55
CA LYS A 200 30.47 -1.54 -11.36
C LYS A 200 30.57 -2.49 -10.17
N VAL A 201 31.76 -3.08 -9.94
CA VAL A 201 32.00 -3.95 -8.77
C VAL A 201 31.95 -3.15 -7.47
N LYS A 202 32.47 -1.93 -7.43
CA LYS A 202 32.35 -1.05 -6.26
C LYS A 202 30.90 -0.70 -5.96
N ALA A 203 30.15 -0.29 -6.99
CA ALA A 203 28.73 0.00 -6.86
C ALA A 203 27.92 -1.24 -6.40
N TYR A 204 28.27 -2.42 -6.96
CA TYR A 204 27.69 -3.69 -6.50
C TYR A 204 27.97 -3.96 -5.02
N GLN A 205 29.21 -3.75 -4.56
CA GLN A 205 29.57 -3.96 -3.15
C GLN A 205 28.81 -3.03 -2.20
N GLU A 206 28.58 -1.79 -2.58
CA GLU A 206 27.76 -0.85 -1.81
C GLU A 206 26.30 -1.34 -1.72
N VAL A 207 25.72 -1.68 -2.87
CA VAL A 207 24.33 -2.19 -2.92
C VAL A 207 24.19 -3.51 -2.17
N TYR A 208 25.17 -4.42 -2.29
CA TYR A 208 25.18 -5.70 -1.60
C TYR A 208 25.32 -5.55 -0.08
N LYS A 209 26.07 -4.54 0.36
CA LYS A 209 26.21 -4.22 1.79
C LYS A 209 24.91 -3.70 2.39
N ASP A 210 24.15 -2.93 1.62
CA ASP A 210 22.84 -2.42 2.06
C ASP A 210 21.73 -3.49 1.95
N TRP A 211 21.95 -4.51 1.08
CA TRP A 211 21.03 -5.62 0.88
C TRP A 211 21.16 -6.69 2.00
N ASN A 212 22.35 -6.90 2.55
CA ASN A 212 22.67 -7.95 3.53
C ASN A 212 22.57 -7.40 4.97
#